data_a27342aca119ca621aa7b082b97ef525
#
_entry.id   a27342aca119ca621aa7b082b97ef525
#
_cell.length_a   1.000
_cell.length_b   1.000
_cell.length_c   1.000
_cell.angle_alpha   90.00
_cell.angle_beta   90.00
_cell.angle_gamma   90.00
#
_symmetry.space_group_name_H-M   'P 1'
#
loop_
_entity.id
_entity.type
_entity.pdbx_description
1 polymer ?
#
loop_
_entity_poly.entity_id
_entity_poly.type
_entity_poly.pdbx_seq_one_letter_code
_entity_poly.pdbx_strand_id
1 'polypeptide(L)'
;FKRTVRDLGLELENGVYSDKIPLENVTAEMFFNEKGRFMHHLFGEYLARLYNPVKIDEVLYIYDRKEGIYTTDTSVLKKAMFDLIPSLKINNKRETMDTFNTLAREGKVNYRYRAVANGILDTKEFKLLDFTPDIVCTSKIPTNYNPDASTEKADKIIGSFVRDDPFKKNLICEMLGYGLYEDKNLIGKFFIIVGDKENGKSVFLRYTTNTFGDFNIMSLDLKDLGSRFATTLLRDKIFNLGDDISGNYIDETDVLKKVVTGEKMVVEEKGKQGRSESYNVALIFTANKTPRVKDPTGAVLRRAMLIIFDNDFSVGSPARDNKILQKIKNEEEREGLLKLAVEGLKRLSERGYFEENEETIKNLIDFDFDNNPIKEFDYEMRTLKTDGWYIGKTADEVHSSYSIWCIKNDIRPLGKRNFTKEFKALHKLEIKQKRIDGERIYVFE
;
A
#
# COMPACT_ATOMS: atom_id res chain seq x y z
N PHE A 1 -30.57 -8.60 44.03
CA PHE A 1 -30.07 -7.39 43.34
C PHE A 1 -29.27 -7.81 42.12
N LYS A 2 -29.89 -7.81 40.94
CA LYS A 2 -29.16 -7.91 39.68
C LYS A 2 -28.58 -6.52 39.38
N ARG A 3 -27.31 -6.31 39.66
CA ARG A 3 -26.60 -5.16 39.13
C ARG A 3 -26.52 -5.32 37.62
N THR A 4 -27.08 -4.40 36.92
CA THR A 4 -27.10 -4.33 35.46
C THR A 4 -26.11 -3.27 34.98
N VAL A 5 -25.76 -3.30 33.74
CA VAL A 5 -24.96 -2.25 33.09
C VAL A 5 -25.54 -0.87 33.39
N ARG A 6 -26.88 -0.76 33.45
CA ARG A 6 -27.62 0.46 33.78
C ARG A 6 -27.34 0.96 35.21
N ASP A 7 -27.17 0.03 36.20
CA ASP A 7 -26.85 0.37 37.58
C ASP A 7 -25.45 0.94 37.76
N LEU A 8 -24.55 0.63 36.80
CA LEU A 8 -23.23 1.21 36.68
C LEU A 8 -23.23 2.51 35.86
N GLY A 9 -24.40 3.02 35.43
CA GLY A 9 -24.52 4.21 34.57
C GLY A 9 -24.02 4.01 33.16
N LEU A 10 -23.99 2.77 32.69
CA LEU A 10 -23.47 2.40 31.38
C LEU A 10 -24.62 2.47 30.37
N GLU A 11 -24.62 3.47 29.51
CA GLU A 11 -25.59 3.60 28.40
C GLU A 11 -24.88 3.39 27.07
N LEU A 12 -25.56 2.71 26.15
CA LEU A 12 -25.08 2.52 24.78
C LEU A 12 -25.63 3.66 23.93
N GLU A 13 -24.75 4.51 23.42
CA GLU A 13 -25.13 5.55 22.45
C GLU A 13 -24.56 5.19 21.08
N ASN A 14 -25.41 5.07 20.06
CA ASN A 14 -25.04 4.75 18.67
C ASN A 14 -24.18 3.49 18.50
N GLY A 15 -24.34 2.48 19.36
CA GLY A 15 -23.55 1.26 19.33
C GLY A 15 -22.15 1.40 19.98
N VAL A 16 -21.87 2.53 20.60
CA VAL A 16 -20.61 2.82 21.31
C VAL A 16 -20.93 3.12 22.78
N TYR A 17 -20.11 2.62 23.69
CA TYR A 17 -20.28 2.88 25.12
C TYR A 17 -19.86 4.31 25.47
N SER A 18 -20.73 5.09 26.13
CA SER A 18 -20.46 6.49 26.50
C SER A 18 -19.57 6.64 27.74
N ASP A 19 -18.86 7.78 27.87
CA ASP A 19 -17.84 8.03 28.90
C ASP A 19 -18.38 8.59 30.23
N LYS A 20 -19.66 8.40 30.52
CA LYS A 20 -20.35 9.10 31.63
C LYS A 20 -19.85 8.78 33.05
N ILE A 21 -19.01 7.75 33.27
CA ILE A 21 -18.41 7.48 34.58
C ILE A 21 -16.87 7.60 34.48
N PRO A 22 -16.24 8.54 35.21
CA PRO A 22 -14.79 8.55 35.36
C PRO A 22 -14.28 7.24 35.98
N LEU A 23 -13.13 6.77 35.51
CA LEU A 23 -12.45 5.56 36.02
C LEU A 23 -12.26 5.59 37.54
N GLU A 24 -12.10 6.78 38.11
CA GLU A 24 -11.89 7.06 39.53
C GLU A 24 -13.06 6.62 40.41
N ASN A 25 -14.25 6.47 39.89
CA ASN A 25 -15.45 6.07 40.62
C ASN A 25 -15.72 4.55 40.57
N VAL A 26 -14.88 3.76 39.89
CA VAL A 26 -15.07 2.32 39.75
C VAL A 26 -14.08 1.58 40.64
N THR A 27 -14.61 0.78 41.57
CA THR A 27 -13.81 -0.01 42.52
C THR A 27 -13.94 -1.51 42.21
N ALA A 28 -12.94 -2.29 42.65
CA ALA A 28 -12.92 -3.74 42.48
C ALA A 28 -14.17 -4.43 43.03
N GLU A 29 -14.68 -3.94 44.17
CA GLU A 29 -15.84 -4.51 44.90
C GLU A 29 -17.11 -4.51 44.04
N MET A 30 -17.25 -3.56 43.11
CA MET A 30 -18.42 -3.48 42.20
C MET A 30 -18.58 -4.72 41.34
N PHE A 31 -17.50 -5.48 41.12
CA PHE A 31 -17.50 -6.69 40.30
C PHE A 31 -17.67 -7.98 41.11
N PHE A 32 -18.01 -7.89 42.39
CA PHE A 32 -18.31 -9.03 43.26
C PHE A 32 -19.77 -8.93 43.74
N ASN A 33 -20.47 -10.07 43.73
CA ASN A 33 -21.81 -10.13 44.31
C ASN A 33 -21.77 -10.17 45.87
N GLU A 34 -22.92 -10.13 46.51
CA GLU A 34 -23.06 -10.15 47.98
C GLU A 34 -22.41 -11.39 48.66
N LYS A 35 -22.24 -12.49 47.90
CA LYS A 35 -21.57 -13.71 48.35
C LYS A 35 -20.06 -13.72 48.05
N GLY A 36 -19.49 -12.58 47.61
CA GLY A 36 -18.09 -12.44 47.25
C GLY A 36 -17.68 -13.17 45.96
N ARG A 37 -18.67 -13.61 45.15
CA ARG A 37 -18.39 -14.27 43.88
C ARG A 37 -18.17 -13.22 42.78
N PHE A 38 -17.08 -13.39 42.01
CA PHE A 38 -16.73 -12.49 40.93
C PHE A 38 -17.74 -12.59 39.76
N MET A 39 -18.16 -11.44 39.23
CA MET A 39 -19.12 -11.32 38.14
C MET A 39 -18.40 -10.93 36.84
N HIS A 40 -17.81 -11.92 36.15
CA HIS A 40 -17.01 -11.75 34.95
C HIS A 40 -17.76 -11.00 33.83
N HIS A 41 -19.08 -11.19 33.70
CA HIS A 41 -19.90 -10.51 32.69
C HIS A 41 -19.94 -9.00 32.93
N LEU A 42 -20.13 -8.52 34.17
CA LEU A 42 -20.11 -7.09 34.48
C LEU A 42 -18.74 -6.48 34.23
N PHE A 43 -17.69 -7.21 34.56
CA PHE A 43 -16.33 -6.73 34.31
C PHE A 43 -16.00 -6.69 32.82
N GLY A 44 -16.45 -7.70 32.04
CA GLY A 44 -16.33 -7.70 30.59
C GLY A 44 -17.08 -6.56 29.92
N GLU A 45 -18.31 -6.27 30.35
CA GLU A 45 -19.10 -5.14 29.90
C GLU A 45 -18.44 -3.80 30.21
N TYR A 46 -17.92 -3.63 31.43
CA TYR A 46 -17.16 -2.45 31.83
C TYR A 46 -15.93 -2.22 30.92
N LEU A 47 -15.14 -3.28 30.71
CA LEU A 47 -13.99 -3.19 29.80
C LEU A 47 -14.41 -2.89 28.35
N ALA A 48 -15.51 -3.48 27.88
CA ALA A 48 -16.03 -3.22 26.55
C ALA A 48 -16.42 -1.74 26.36
N ARG A 49 -16.99 -1.12 27.39
CA ARG A 49 -17.23 0.31 27.39
C ARG A 49 -15.96 1.15 27.32
N LEU A 50 -14.91 0.77 28.06
CA LEU A 50 -13.65 1.52 28.09
C LEU A 50 -12.88 1.43 26.77
N TYR A 51 -12.89 0.26 26.16
CA TYR A 51 -12.01 -0.06 25.04
C TYR A 51 -12.75 -0.26 23.71
N ASN A 52 -14.09 -0.07 23.68
CA ASN A 52 -14.93 -0.10 22.48
C ASN A 52 -14.51 -1.21 21.48
N PRO A 53 -14.59 -2.52 21.86
CA PRO A 53 -14.05 -3.59 21.04
C PRO A 53 -14.77 -3.70 19.69
N VAL A 54 -13.98 -3.90 18.63
CA VAL A 54 -14.44 -4.06 17.26
C VAL A 54 -13.79 -5.27 16.64
N LYS A 55 -14.54 -6.08 15.91
CA LYS A 55 -14.00 -7.15 15.06
C LYS A 55 -13.93 -6.65 13.62
N ILE A 56 -12.75 -6.78 13.04
CA ILE A 56 -12.50 -6.44 11.64
C ILE A 56 -11.88 -7.69 11.00
N ASP A 57 -12.55 -8.27 10.01
CA ASP A 57 -12.14 -9.53 9.37
C ASP A 57 -11.74 -10.61 10.40
N GLU A 58 -12.62 -10.85 11.39
CA GLU A 58 -12.45 -11.81 12.51
C GLU A 58 -11.31 -11.46 13.50
N VAL A 59 -10.63 -10.32 13.33
CA VAL A 59 -9.58 -9.85 14.26
C VAL A 59 -10.18 -8.87 15.25
N LEU A 60 -9.92 -9.11 16.55
CA LEU A 60 -10.32 -8.20 17.60
C LEU A 60 -9.38 -6.99 17.66
N TYR A 61 -9.97 -5.82 17.59
CA TYR A 61 -9.34 -4.53 17.86
C TYR A 61 -9.97 -3.87 19.07
N ILE A 62 -9.17 -3.10 19.80
CA ILE A 62 -9.61 -2.28 20.93
C ILE A 62 -9.19 -0.83 20.71
N TYR A 63 -9.99 0.11 21.18
CA TYR A 63 -9.67 1.52 21.09
C TYR A 63 -8.66 1.92 22.16
N ASP A 64 -7.49 2.38 21.74
CA ASP A 64 -6.49 2.99 22.62
C ASP A 64 -6.77 4.49 22.71
N ARG A 65 -7.30 4.93 23.86
CA ARG A 65 -7.65 6.34 24.10
C ARG A 65 -6.44 7.27 24.10
N LYS A 66 -5.26 6.77 24.47
CA LYS A 66 -4.04 7.56 24.49
C LYS A 66 -3.57 7.84 23.06
N GLU A 67 -3.63 6.84 22.22
CA GLU A 67 -3.23 6.95 20.83
C GLU A 67 -4.34 7.43 19.90
N GLY A 68 -5.62 7.32 20.31
CA GLY A 68 -6.79 7.71 19.51
C GLY A 68 -7.07 6.79 18.32
N ILE A 69 -6.61 5.53 18.38
CA ILE A 69 -6.76 4.53 17.31
C ILE A 69 -7.16 3.17 17.85
N TYR A 70 -7.58 2.30 16.97
CA TYR A 70 -7.83 0.89 17.25
C TYR A 70 -6.56 0.05 17.06
N THR A 71 -6.25 -0.82 18.02
CA THR A 71 -5.07 -1.70 18.00
C THR A 71 -5.43 -3.14 18.31
N THR A 72 -4.65 -4.08 17.78
CA THR A 72 -4.72 -5.50 18.15
C THR A 72 -3.95 -5.83 19.42
N ASP A 73 -3.20 -4.88 19.97
CA ASP A 73 -2.46 -5.08 21.24
C ASP A 73 -3.41 -5.08 22.43
N THR A 74 -3.74 -6.28 22.93
CA THR A 74 -4.57 -6.47 24.12
C THR A 74 -3.78 -6.40 25.44
N SER A 75 -2.52 -6.02 25.43
CA SER A 75 -1.70 -5.88 26.65
C SER A 75 -2.26 -4.81 27.58
N VAL A 76 -2.83 -3.76 27.02
CA VAL A 76 -3.51 -2.68 27.74
C VAL A 76 -4.69 -3.22 28.57
N LEU A 77 -5.50 -4.14 28.00
CA LEU A 77 -6.59 -4.80 28.72
C LEU A 77 -6.09 -5.63 29.89
N LYS A 78 -5.03 -6.42 29.67
CA LYS A 78 -4.42 -7.25 30.73
C LYS A 78 -3.90 -6.40 31.85
N LYS A 79 -3.30 -5.25 31.52
CA LYS A 79 -2.84 -4.26 32.51
C LYS A 79 -4.01 -3.65 33.26
N ALA A 80 -5.06 -3.19 32.59
CA ALA A 80 -6.25 -2.64 33.23
C ALA A 80 -6.94 -3.64 34.17
N MET A 81 -7.03 -4.92 33.78
CA MET A 81 -7.53 -5.99 34.65
C MET A 81 -6.67 -6.15 35.89
N PHE A 82 -5.37 -6.09 35.75
CA PHE A 82 -4.43 -6.21 36.88
C PHE A 82 -4.47 -4.98 37.80
N ASP A 83 -4.47 -3.80 37.22
CA ASP A 83 -4.47 -2.53 37.97
C ASP A 83 -5.74 -2.40 38.85
N LEU A 84 -6.90 -2.84 38.30
CA LEU A 84 -8.17 -2.76 39.03
C LEU A 84 -8.38 -3.93 40.01
N ILE A 85 -8.02 -5.16 39.63
CA ILE A 85 -8.19 -6.38 40.44
C ILE A 85 -6.91 -7.22 40.38
N PRO A 86 -5.85 -6.88 41.14
CA PRO A 86 -4.56 -7.59 41.06
C PRO A 86 -4.67 -9.10 41.36
N SER A 87 -5.60 -9.47 42.27
CA SER A 87 -5.83 -10.85 42.71
C SER A 87 -6.73 -11.67 41.77
N LEU A 88 -7.10 -11.14 40.58
CA LEU A 88 -8.03 -11.81 39.68
C LEU A 88 -7.45 -13.15 39.16
N LYS A 89 -8.17 -14.25 39.44
CA LYS A 89 -7.78 -15.62 39.03
C LYS A 89 -7.77 -15.76 37.53
N ILE A 90 -6.92 -16.65 37.01
CA ILE A 90 -6.76 -16.93 35.59
C ILE A 90 -8.09 -17.28 34.91
N ASN A 91 -8.93 -18.15 35.52
CA ASN A 91 -10.22 -18.50 34.97
C ASN A 91 -11.17 -17.29 34.85
N ASN A 92 -11.20 -16.44 35.85
CA ASN A 92 -12.00 -15.21 35.84
C ASN A 92 -11.54 -14.25 34.72
N LYS A 93 -10.21 -14.13 34.52
CA LYS A 93 -9.66 -13.32 33.41
C LYS A 93 -10.12 -13.88 32.05
N ARG A 94 -10.11 -15.21 31.89
CA ARG A 94 -10.55 -15.87 30.67
C ARG A 94 -12.04 -15.63 30.39
N GLU A 95 -12.91 -15.87 31.39
CA GLU A 95 -14.34 -15.64 31.28
C GLU A 95 -14.69 -14.17 31.01
N THR A 96 -13.94 -13.24 31.62
CA THR A 96 -14.06 -11.80 31.31
C THR A 96 -13.71 -11.50 29.87
N MET A 97 -12.61 -12.09 29.36
CA MET A 97 -12.20 -11.90 27.97
C MET A 97 -13.18 -12.53 26.99
N ASP A 98 -13.79 -13.67 27.33
CA ASP A 98 -14.82 -14.29 26.48
C ASP A 98 -16.07 -13.42 26.40
N THR A 99 -16.50 -12.82 27.52
CA THR A 99 -17.57 -11.81 27.54
C THR A 99 -17.19 -10.60 26.68
N PHE A 100 -15.99 -10.05 26.88
CA PHE A 100 -15.49 -8.89 26.16
C PHE A 100 -15.46 -9.14 24.63
N ASN A 101 -14.97 -10.32 24.21
CA ASN A 101 -14.95 -10.72 22.80
C ASN A 101 -16.35 -10.88 22.21
N THR A 102 -17.31 -11.36 23.01
CA THR A 102 -18.70 -11.53 22.59
C THR A 102 -19.39 -10.17 22.39
N LEU A 103 -18.99 -9.16 23.16
CA LEU A 103 -19.52 -7.79 23.07
C LEU A 103 -18.88 -6.96 21.95
N ALA A 104 -17.83 -7.47 21.30
CA ALA A 104 -17.21 -6.77 20.19
C ALA A 104 -18.17 -6.61 19.02
N ARG A 105 -18.40 -5.37 18.60
CA ARG A 105 -19.22 -5.07 17.41
C ARG A 105 -18.48 -5.45 16.13
N GLU A 106 -19.19 -5.85 15.10
CA GLU A 106 -18.62 -5.94 13.75
C GLU A 106 -18.32 -4.55 13.20
N GLY A 107 -17.17 -4.41 12.56
CA GLY A 107 -16.75 -3.13 12.00
C GLY A 107 -15.83 -3.30 10.80
N LYS A 108 -15.51 -2.17 10.21
CA LYS A 108 -14.54 -2.07 9.14
C LYS A 108 -13.76 -0.78 9.27
N VAL A 109 -12.51 -0.77 8.81
CA VAL A 109 -11.74 0.46 8.70
C VAL A 109 -12.42 1.38 7.68
N ASN A 110 -12.62 2.64 8.07
CA ASN A 110 -13.10 3.65 7.14
C ASN A 110 -11.93 4.49 6.65
N TYR A 111 -11.39 4.14 5.50
CA TYR A 111 -10.21 4.76 4.93
C TYR A 111 -10.39 6.22 4.47
N ARG A 112 -11.60 6.76 4.51
CA ARG A 112 -11.84 8.20 4.42
C ARG A 112 -11.15 8.96 5.56
N TYR A 113 -10.97 8.32 6.70
CA TYR A 113 -10.41 8.92 7.89
C TYR A 113 -9.01 8.39 8.15
N ARG A 114 -8.07 9.30 8.44
CA ARG A 114 -6.68 8.97 8.77
C ARG A 114 -6.32 9.62 10.10
N ALA A 115 -5.97 8.81 11.10
CA ALA A 115 -5.45 9.37 12.34
C ALA A 115 -4.08 9.99 12.09
N VAL A 116 -3.90 11.23 12.55
CA VAL A 116 -2.65 12.00 12.56
C VAL A 116 -2.28 12.32 14.02
N ALA A 117 -1.12 12.91 14.28
CA ALA A 117 -0.67 13.14 15.66
C ALA A 117 -1.66 13.99 16.48
N ASN A 118 -2.31 14.97 15.86
CA ASN A 118 -3.20 15.94 16.51
C ASN A 118 -4.70 15.73 16.25
N GLY A 119 -5.13 14.57 15.70
CA GLY A 119 -6.56 14.32 15.46
C GLY A 119 -6.82 13.31 14.36
N ILE A 120 -7.99 13.37 13.75
CA ILE A 120 -8.43 12.53 12.64
C ILE A 120 -8.64 13.41 11.41
N LEU A 121 -7.84 13.21 10.37
CA LEU A 121 -7.99 13.86 9.08
C LEU A 121 -9.12 13.20 8.29
N ASP A 122 -10.16 13.97 7.95
CA ASP A 122 -11.15 13.61 6.94
C ASP A 122 -10.55 13.89 5.55
N THR A 123 -10.21 12.85 4.80
CA THR A 123 -9.55 12.96 3.50
C THR A 123 -10.48 13.40 2.36
N LYS A 124 -11.78 13.53 2.62
CA LYS A 124 -12.76 14.03 1.66
C LYS A 124 -13.05 15.52 1.86
N GLU A 125 -13.22 15.92 3.13
CA GLU A 125 -13.49 17.31 3.50
C GLU A 125 -12.20 18.08 3.80
N PHE A 126 -11.04 17.41 3.91
CA PHE A 126 -9.73 17.96 4.26
C PHE A 126 -9.73 18.73 5.58
N LYS A 127 -10.50 18.24 6.55
CA LYS A 127 -10.67 18.83 7.88
C LYS A 127 -10.10 17.93 8.94
N LEU A 128 -9.59 18.52 10.00
CA LEU A 128 -9.16 17.84 11.20
C LEU A 128 -10.35 17.70 12.16
N LEU A 129 -10.58 16.51 12.66
CA LEU A 129 -11.58 16.15 13.65
C LEU A 129 -10.90 15.70 14.94
N ASP A 130 -11.60 15.79 16.06
CA ASP A 130 -11.14 15.22 17.34
C ASP A 130 -11.09 13.70 17.29
N PHE A 131 -10.24 13.11 18.13
CA PHE A 131 -10.20 11.65 18.30
C PHE A 131 -11.51 11.12 18.88
N THR A 132 -12.08 10.09 18.25
CA THR A 132 -13.30 9.45 18.70
C THR A 132 -13.29 7.94 18.39
N PRO A 133 -13.83 7.09 19.28
CA PRO A 133 -14.01 5.67 19.00
C PRO A 133 -15.08 5.37 17.95
N ASP A 134 -15.87 6.35 17.52
CA ASP A 134 -16.87 6.16 16.47
C ASP A 134 -16.24 5.95 15.09
N ILE A 135 -15.04 6.46 14.91
CA ILE A 135 -14.26 6.34 13.66
C ILE A 135 -13.17 5.28 13.85
N VAL A 136 -13.25 4.21 13.07
CA VAL A 136 -12.29 3.10 13.15
C VAL A 136 -11.06 3.42 12.31
N CYS A 137 -10.00 3.91 12.97
CA CYS A 137 -8.65 4.04 12.42
C CYS A 137 -7.74 3.03 13.10
N THR A 138 -6.96 2.25 12.33
CA THR A 138 -6.04 1.22 12.84
C THR A 138 -4.56 1.60 12.72
N SER A 139 -4.30 2.76 12.12
CA SER A 139 -2.96 3.31 11.94
C SER A 139 -2.96 4.80 12.25
N LYS A 140 -1.83 5.34 12.77
CA LYS A 140 -1.67 6.75 13.12
C LYS A 140 -0.38 7.31 12.53
N ILE A 141 -0.50 8.39 11.82
CA ILE A 141 0.62 9.17 11.30
C ILE A 141 1.18 10.02 12.45
N PRO A 142 2.47 9.89 12.84
CA PRO A 142 3.04 10.59 14.00
C PRO A 142 3.40 12.05 13.71
N THR A 143 2.87 12.61 12.64
CA THR A 143 3.05 14.01 12.24
C THR A 143 1.73 14.75 12.39
N ASN A 144 1.77 15.97 12.91
CA ASN A 144 0.59 16.84 12.97
C ASN A 144 0.14 17.22 11.56
N TYR A 145 -1.16 17.22 11.32
CA TYR A 145 -1.72 17.86 10.15
C TYR A 145 -2.06 19.30 10.49
N ASN A 146 -1.37 20.23 9.81
CA ASN A 146 -1.62 21.67 9.91
C ASN A 146 -1.89 22.21 8.50
N PRO A 147 -3.11 22.64 8.19
CA PRO A 147 -3.44 23.19 6.88
C PRO A 147 -2.65 24.48 6.55
N ASP A 148 -2.15 25.18 7.57
CA ASP A 148 -1.38 26.42 7.42
C ASP A 148 0.15 26.20 7.49
N ALA A 149 0.61 24.95 7.61
CA ALA A 149 2.05 24.64 7.63
C ALA A 149 2.76 25.18 6.37
N SER A 150 3.98 25.67 6.53
CA SER A 150 4.83 26.01 5.39
C SER A 150 5.27 24.76 4.65
N THR A 151 5.11 24.73 3.34
CA THR A 151 5.58 23.66 2.47
C THR A 151 6.92 23.93 1.82
N GLU A 152 7.48 25.14 1.97
CA GLU A 152 8.64 25.61 1.21
C GLU A 152 9.86 24.67 1.35
N LYS A 153 10.19 24.25 2.58
CA LYS A 153 11.34 23.38 2.83
C LYS A 153 11.11 21.97 2.29
N ALA A 154 9.91 21.43 2.51
CA ALA A 154 9.52 20.12 2.00
C ALA A 154 9.50 20.09 0.46
N ASP A 155 8.96 21.12 -0.17
CA ASP A 155 8.92 21.27 -1.63
C ASP A 155 10.34 21.34 -2.23
N LYS A 156 11.26 22.09 -1.59
CA LYS A 156 12.68 22.12 -2.01
C LYS A 156 13.34 20.74 -1.89
N ILE A 157 13.05 19.98 -0.82
CA ILE A 157 13.60 18.64 -0.66
C ILE A 157 13.07 17.72 -1.75
N ILE A 158 11.75 17.69 -1.98
CA ILE A 158 11.13 16.88 -3.03
C ILE A 158 11.63 17.31 -4.41
N GLY A 159 11.69 18.60 -4.70
CA GLY A 159 12.20 19.15 -5.96
C GLY A 159 13.65 18.74 -6.23
N SER A 160 14.48 18.67 -5.18
CA SER A 160 15.87 18.28 -5.34
C SER A 160 16.07 16.90 -5.93
N PHE A 161 15.15 15.95 -5.74
CA PHE A 161 15.25 14.59 -6.33
C PHE A 161 15.02 14.58 -7.84
N VAL A 162 14.27 15.53 -8.36
CA VAL A 162 13.78 15.60 -9.74
C VAL A 162 14.14 16.92 -10.45
N ARG A 163 15.24 17.56 -10.03
CA ARG A 163 15.75 18.82 -10.60
C ARG A 163 14.68 19.92 -10.72
N ASP A 164 13.82 20.00 -9.70
CA ASP A 164 12.71 20.96 -9.62
C ASP A 164 11.66 20.85 -10.74
N ASP A 165 11.62 19.73 -11.47
CA ASP A 165 10.58 19.48 -12.45
C ASP A 165 9.19 19.52 -11.79
N PRO A 166 8.33 20.47 -12.17
CA PRO A 166 7.05 20.69 -11.49
C PRO A 166 6.06 19.53 -11.69
N PHE A 167 6.12 18.83 -12.82
CA PHE A 167 5.27 17.67 -13.07
C PHE A 167 5.68 16.51 -12.16
N LYS A 168 6.97 16.17 -12.11
CA LYS A 168 7.49 15.09 -11.24
C LYS A 168 7.27 15.40 -9.76
N LYS A 169 7.44 16.64 -9.33
CA LYS A 169 7.12 17.09 -7.96
C LYS A 169 5.65 16.82 -7.61
N ASN A 170 4.74 17.26 -8.48
CA ASN A 170 3.32 17.03 -8.31
C ASN A 170 2.99 15.53 -8.26
N LEU A 171 3.59 14.75 -9.14
CA LEU A 171 3.40 13.28 -9.17
C LEU A 171 3.90 12.61 -7.88
N ILE A 172 5.03 13.05 -7.31
CA ILE A 172 5.53 12.56 -6.01
C ILE A 172 4.54 12.92 -4.89
N CYS A 173 4.03 14.15 -4.86
CA CYS A 173 3.04 14.57 -3.87
C CYS A 173 1.73 13.76 -4.00
N GLU A 174 1.29 13.49 -5.21
CA GLU A 174 0.11 12.66 -5.49
C GLU A 174 0.35 11.19 -5.11
N MET A 175 1.54 10.64 -5.36
CA MET A 175 1.93 9.30 -4.92
C MET A 175 1.87 9.17 -3.39
N LEU A 176 2.38 10.16 -2.65
CA LEU A 176 2.27 10.18 -1.19
C LEU A 176 0.82 10.35 -0.74
N GLY A 177 0.06 11.22 -1.41
CA GLY A 177 -1.37 11.40 -1.20
C GLY A 177 -2.18 10.13 -1.47
N TYR A 178 -1.78 9.36 -2.47
CA TYR A 178 -2.41 8.06 -2.76
C TYR A 178 -2.31 7.06 -1.61
N GLY A 179 -1.27 7.15 -0.76
CA GLY A 179 -1.21 6.41 0.49
C GLY A 179 -2.41 6.67 1.42
N LEU A 180 -2.95 7.88 1.37
CA LEU A 180 -4.10 8.32 2.16
C LEU A 180 -5.45 8.07 1.45
N TYR A 181 -5.45 7.71 0.16
CA TYR A 181 -6.66 7.57 -0.65
C TYR A 181 -7.58 6.47 -0.10
N GLU A 182 -8.90 6.76 -0.07
CA GLU A 182 -9.88 5.88 0.57
C GLU A 182 -10.13 4.56 -0.18
N ASP A 183 -10.16 4.60 -1.51
CA ASP A 183 -10.44 3.42 -2.35
C ASP A 183 -9.44 3.27 -3.50
N LYS A 184 -8.44 2.45 -3.27
CA LYS A 184 -7.39 2.19 -4.26
C LYS A 184 -7.87 1.41 -5.49
N ASN A 185 -9.02 0.73 -5.42
CA ASN A 185 -9.61 0.04 -6.56
C ASN A 185 -9.93 1.00 -7.72
N LEU A 186 -10.34 2.24 -7.38
CA LEU A 186 -10.72 3.23 -8.38
C LEU A 186 -9.55 3.64 -9.28
N ILE A 187 -8.33 3.59 -8.78
CA ILE A 187 -7.12 4.04 -9.50
C ILE A 187 -6.19 2.87 -9.83
N GLY A 188 -5.91 1.99 -8.88
CA GLY A 188 -5.20 0.74 -9.07
C GLY A 188 -3.76 0.90 -9.58
N LYS A 189 -2.95 1.77 -8.97
CA LYS A 189 -1.56 2.04 -9.36
C LYS A 189 -0.55 1.63 -8.27
N PHE A 190 0.67 1.30 -8.70
CA PHE A 190 1.85 1.19 -7.85
C PHE A 190 3.02 1.93 -8.49
N PHE A 191 4.04 2.24 -7.71
CA PHE A 191 5.09 3.15 -8.13
C PHE A 191 6.47 2.49 -8.10
N ILE A 192 7.28 2.83 -9.07
CA ILE A 192 8.69 2.47 -9.15
C ILE A 192 9.51 3.74 -9.32
N ILE A 193 10.30 4.08 -8.30
CA ILE A 193 11.24 5.18 -8.37
C ILE A 193 12.55 4.63 -8.94
N VAL A 194 12.90 5.05 -10.13
CA VAL A 194 14.10 4.60 -10.83
C VAL A 194 15.15 5.70 -10.81
N GLY A 195 16.38 5.34 -10.56
CA GLY A 195 17.51 6.29 -10.60
C GLY A 195 18.82 5.58 -10.24
N ASP A 196 19.93 6.11 -10.70
CA ASP A 196 21.26 5.57 -10.42
C ASP A 196 21.62 5.65 -8.93
N LYS A 197 22.79 5.17 -8.57
CA LYS A 197 23.33 5.33 -7.21
C LYS A 197 23.43 6.82 -6.87
N GLU A 198 23.18 7.15 -5.60
CA GLU A 198 23.28 8.53 -5.07
C GLU A 198 22.27 9.54 -5.68
N ASN A 199 21.14 9.08 -6.25
CA ASN A 199 20.04 9.94 -6.72
C ASN A 199 19.00 10.30 -5.65
N GLY A 200 19.25 9.98 -4.36
CA GLY A 200 18.38 10.39 -3.25
C GLY A 200 17.25 9.42 -2.91
N LYS A 201 17.09 8.26 -3.58
CA LYS A 201 16.04 7.27 -3.33
C LYS A 201 15.91 6.91 -1.85
N SER A 202 16.99 6.49 -1.20
CA SER A 202 16.98 6.09 0.21
C SER A 202 16.69 7.28 1.15
N VAL A 203 17.05 8.50 0.76
CA VAL A 203 16.68 9.72 1.52
C VAL A 203 15.18 9.96 1.41
N PHE A 204 14.59 9.81 0.24
CA PHE A 204 13.15 9.91 0.02
C PHE A 204 12.38 8.87 0.86
N LEU A 205 12.80 7.59 0.84
CA LEU A 205 12.17 6.54 1.66
C LEU A 205 12.23 6.88 3.16
N ARG A 206 13.38 7.37 3.65
CA ARG A 206 13.53 7.82 5.05
C ARG A 206 12.66 9.04 5.37
N TYR A 207 12.53 9.99 4.45
CA TYR A 207 11.68 11.15 4.63
C TYR A 207 10.22 10.75 4.73
N THR A 208 9.76 9.86 3.84
CA THR A 208 8.42 9.26 3.91
C THR A 208 8.21 8.53 5.23
N THR A 209 9.16 7.69 5.65
CA THR A 209 9.08 6.97 6.93
C THR A 209 9.03 7.91 8.14
N ASN A 210 9.86 8.95 8.17
CA ASN A 210 9.85 9.93 9.27
C ASN A 210 8.51 10.68 9.37
N THR A 211 7.89 10.98 8.23
CA THR A 211 6.62 11.72 8.16
C THR A 211 5.43 10.85 8.49
N PHE A 212 5.33 9.67 7.87
CA PHE A 212 4.17 8.80 8.00
C PHE A 212 4.29 7.80 9.15
N GLY A 213 5.48 7.63 9.73
CA GLY A 213 5.75 6.76 10.88
C GLY A 213 6.14 5.33 10.48
N ASP A 214 7.14 4.80 11.15
CA ASP A 214 7.70 3.46 10.90
C ASP A 214 6.64 2.35 11.06
N PHE A 215 5.73 2.49 12.05
CA PHE A 215 4.63 1.54 12.23
C PHE A 215 3.71 1.42 11.01
N ASN A 216 3.52 2.49 10.26
CA ASN A 216 2.65 2.56 9.07
C ASN A 216 3.35 2.11 7.79
N ILE A 217 4.63 1.77 7.87
CA ILE A 217 5.45 1.35 6.73
C ILE A 217 5.74 -0.14 6.83
N MET A 218 5.72 -0.81 5.68
CA MET A 218 6.30 -2.13 5.48
C MET A 218 7.37 -2.04 4.41
N SER A 219 8.37 -2.90 4.47
CA SER A 219 9.44 -2.95 3.46
C SER A 219 9.53 -4.37 2.92
N LEU A 220 8.61 -4.70 2.01
CA LEU A 220 8.64 -5.96 1.26
C LEU A 220 9.14 -5.69 -0.15
N ASP A 221 10.07 -6.50 -0.60
CA ASP A 221 10.47 -6.52 -1.99
C ASP A 221 9.34 -7.03 -2.88
N LEU A 222 9.36 -6.66 -4.14
CA LEU A 222 8.33 -7.06 -5.10
C LEU A 222 8.20 -8.59 -5.23
N LYS A 223 9.31 -9.32 -5.14
CA LYS A 223 9.34 -10.80 -5.14
C LYS A 223 8.73 -11.41 -3.87
N ASP A 224 8.82 -10.71 -2.73
CA ASP A 224 8.38 -11.23 -1.44
C ASP A 224 6.86 -11.04 -1.24
N LEU A 225 6.24 -10.14 -1.99
CA LEU A 225 4.78 -9.96 -1.97
C LEU A 225 4.02 -11.26 -2.28
N GLY A 226 4.57 -12.12 -3.17
CA GLY A 226 3.99 -13.43 -3.51
C GLY A 226 4.15 -14.50 -2.43
N SER A 227 4.96 -14.28 -1.39
CA SER A 227 5.20 -15.29 -0.37
C SER A 227 3.99 -15.48 0.55
N ARG A 228 3.75 -16.74 0.94
CA ARG A 228 2.54 -17.21 1.64
C ARG A 228 2.14 -16.40 2.89
N PHE A 229 3.11 -15.85 3.61
CA PHE A 229 2.86 -15.15 4.87
C PHE A 229 3.17 -13.63 4.81
N ALA A 230 3.89 -13.17 3.79
CA ALA A 230 4.37 -11.80 3.74
C ALA A 230 3.23 -10.79 3.55
N THR A 231 2.20 -11.15 2.81
CA THR A 231 1.05 -10.28 2.55
C THR A 231 0.34 -9.85 3.84
N THR A 232 0.32 -10.70 4.88
CA THR A 232 -0.29 -10.35 6.18
C THR A 232 0.43 -9.20 6.89
N LEU A 233 1.70 -8.97 6.56
CA LEU A 233 2.50 -7.87 7.09
C LEU A 233 2.05 -6.50 6.57
N LEU A 234 1.24 -6.48 5.50
CA LEU A 234 0.65 -5.25 4.94
C LEU A 234 -0.57 -4.76 5.72
N ARG A 235 -1.08 -5.56 6.68
CA ARG A 235 -2.22 -5.14 7.50
C ARG A 235 -1.89 -3.88 8.28
N ASP A 236 -2.82 -2.93 8.28
CA ASP A 236 -2.72 -1.64 8.97
C ASP A 236 -1.58 -0.73 8.45
N LYS A 237 -0.97 -1.06 7.32
CA LYS A 237 0.07 -0.25 6.70
C LYS A 237 -0.52 0.77 5.72
N ILE A 238 0.11 1.95 5.66
CA ILE A 238 -0.21 3.01 4.69
C ILE A 238 0.63 2.80 3.43
N PHE A 239 1.92 2.50 3.61
CA PHE A 239 2.85 2.26 2.51
C PHE A 239 3.60 0.94 2.68
N ASN A 240 3.90 0.32 1.54
CA ASN A 240 5.02 -0.59 1.40
C ASN A 240 6.14 0.14 0.66
N LEU A 241 7.27 0.31 1.30
CA LEU A 241 8.47 0.95 0.72
C LEU A 241 9.53 -0.13 0.49
N GLY A 242 9.51 -0.76 -0.69
CA GLY A 242 10.52 -1.75 -1.09
C GLY A 242 11.76 -1.04 -1.60
N ASP A 243 12.92 -1.33 -0.99
CA ASP A 243 14.19 -0.73 -1.40
C ASP A 243 14.98 -1.68 -2.32
N ASP A 244 15.58 -1.10 -3.36
CA ASP A 244 16.49 -1.73 -4.32
C ASP A 244 15.97 -3.05 -4.92
N ILE A 245 14.88 -2.98 -5.70
CA ILE A 245 14.45 -4.13 -6.47
C ILE A 245 15.64 -4.60 -7.34
N SER A 246 16.21 -5.75 -6.99
CA SER A 246 17.22 -6.38 -7.85
C SER A 246 16.61 -6.60 -9.23
N GLY A 247 17.37 -6.32 -10.31
CA GLY A 247 16.93 -6.50 -11.70
C GLY A 247 16.57 -7.95 -12.08
N ASN A 248 16.30 -8.80 -11.10
CA ASN A 248 15.86 -10.18 -11.27
C ASN A 248 14.44 -10.23 -11.79
N TYR A 249 14.19 -11.22 -12.61
CA TYR A 249 12.92 -11.46 -13.24
C TYR A 249 11.84 -11.85 -12.21
N ILE A 250 10.70 -11.17 -12.24
CA ILE A 250 9.56 -11.41 -11.34
C ILE A 250 8.53 -12.24 -12.09
N ASP A 251 8.38 -13.50 -11.68
CA ASP A 251 7.46 -14.46 -12.31
C ASP A 251 6.03 -14.36 -11.76
N GLU A 252 5.87 -14.09 -10.46
CA GLU A 252 4.58 -14.12 -9.77
C GLU A 252 4.02 -12.71 -9.54
N THR A 253 3.11 -12.29 -10.40
CA THR A 253 2.51 -10.95 -10.37
C THR A 253 1.06 -10.91 -9.85
N ASP A 254 0.46 -12.06 -9.56
CA ASP A 254 -0.97 -12.11 -9.21
C ASP A 254 -1.28 -11.47 -7.86
N VAL A 255 -0.42 -11.68 -6.86
CA VAL A 255 -0.58 -11.05 -5.54
C VAL A 255 -0.40 -9.53 -5.66
N LEU A 256 0.62 -9.07 -6.40
CA LEU A 256 0.82 -7.65 -6.68
C LEU A 256 -0.47 -7.01 -7.26
N LYS A 257 -1.06 -7.64 -8.27
CA LYS A 257 -2.29 -7.13 -8.90
C LYS A 257 -3.43 -6.99 -7.90
N LYS A 258 -3.66 -8.01 -7.07
CA LYS A 258 -4.71 -8.01 -6.04
C LYS A 258 -4.48 -6.95 -4.96
N VAL A 259 -3.24 -6.82 -4.48
CA VAL A 259 -2.90 -5.79 -3.48
C VAL A 259 -3.10 -4.39 -4.05
N VAL A 260 -2.64 -4.15 -5.29
CA VAL A 260 -2.77 -2.85 -5.96
C VAL A 260 -4.22 -2.44 -6.17
N THR A 261 -5.10 -3.41 -6.45
CA THR A 261 -6.54 -3.16 -6.65
C THR A 261 -7.36 -3.31 -5.37
N GLY A 262 -6.75 -3.65 -4.23
CA GLY A 262 -7.47 -3.87 -2.96
C GLY A 262 -8.46 -5.04 -3.01
N GLU A 263 -8.26 -5.99 -3.93
CA GLU A 263 -9.08 -7.19 -4.01
C GLU A 263 -8.89 -8.10 -2.81
N LYS A 264 -9.96 -8.77 -2.40
CA LYS A 264 -9.89 -9.78 -1.33
C LYS A 264 -9.06 -10.98 -1.77
N MET A 265 -8.18 -11.43 -0.90
CA MET A 265 -7.35 -12.62 -1.11
C MET A 265 -7.32 -13.48 0.14
N VAL A 266 -7.14 -14.78 -0.04
CA VAL A 266 -6.92 -15.69 1.08
C VAL A 266 -5.48 -15.55 1.56
N VAL A 267 -5.34 -15.22 2.84
CA VAL A 267 -4.05 -15.09 3.51
C VAL A 267 -3.96 -16.06 4.67
N GLU A 268 -2.75 -16.44 5.02
CA GLU A 268 -2.50 -17.39 6.09
C GLU A 268 -1.51 -16.80 7.11
N GLU A 269 -1.82 -16.97 8.38
CA GLU A 269 -0.89 -16.74 9.47
C GLU A 269 -0.43 -18.07 10.04
N LYS A 270 0.82 -18.14 10.49
CA LYS A 270 1.39 -19.38 11.05
C LYS A 270 0.53 -19.87 12.24
N GLY A 271 -0.03 -21.08 12.12
CA GLY A 271 -0.85 -21.68 13.16
C GLY A 271 -2.31 -21.22 13.24
N LYS A 272 -2.77 -20.42 12.26
CA LYS A 272 -4.19 -20.00 12.15
C LYS A 272 -4.81 -20.51 10.85
N GLN A 273 -6.14 -20.60 10.82
CA GLN A 273 -6.86 -20.88 9.57
C GLN A 273 -6.71 -19.70 8.61
N GLY A 274 -6.64 -20.01 7.32
CA GLY A 274 -6.66 -19.00 6.27
C GLY A 274 -7.93 -18.17 6.33
N ARG A 275 -7.79 -16.85 6.13
CA ARG A 275 -8.91 -15.90 6.10
C ARG A 275 -8.83 -14.99 4.88
N SER A 276 -9.95 -14.38 4.53
CA SER A 276 -10.03 -13.46 3.41
C SER A 276 -9.75 -12.03 3.89
N GLU A 277 -8.74 -11.38 3.33
CA GLU A 277 -8.38 -9.99 3.65
C GLU A 277 -8.21 -9.16 2.39
N SER A 278 -8.33 -7.84 2.54
CA SER A 278 -7.94 -6.85 1.54
C SER A 278 -7.10 -5.75 2.20
N TYR A 279 -6.24 -5.12 1.44
CA TYR A 279 -5.30 -4.13 1.96
C TYR A 279 -5.49 -2.79 1.26
N ASN A 280 -5.50 -1.70 2.05
CA ASN A 280 -5.46 -0.33 1.53
C ASN A 280 -4.05 0.24 1.74
N VAL A 281 -3.08 -0.29 1.01
CA VAL A 281 -1.66 0.07 1.08
C VAL A 281 -1.18 0.59 -0.27
N ALA A 282 -0.41 1.68 -0.29
CA ALA A 282 0.26 2.13 -1.50
C ALA A 282 1.63 1.44 -1.61
N LEU A 283 1.89 0.86 -2.78
CA LEU A 283 3.13 0.15 -3.04
C LEU A 283 4.10 1.10 -3.78
N ILE A 284 5.23 1.37 -3.15
CA ILE A 284 6.31 2.17 -3.71
C ILE A 284 7.58 1.33 -3.64
N PHE A 285 8.26 1.20 -4.75
CA PHE A 285 9.51 0.47 -4.87
C PHE A 285 10.59 1.38 -5.40
N THR A 286 11.85 1.12 -5.04
CA THR A 286 13.00 1.77 -5.66
C THR A 286 13.81 0.78 -6.48
N ALA A 287 14.44 1.25 -7.53
CA ALA A 287 15.31 0.45 -8.38
C ALA A 287 16.45 1.30 -8.97
N ASN A 288 17.59 0.70 -9.20
CA ASN A 288 18.67 1.36 -9.94
C ASN A 288 18.42 1.32 -11.46
N LYS A 289 17.69 0.31 -11.91
CA LYS A 289 17.22 0.14 -13.30
C LYS A 289 15.80 -0.40 -13.25
N THR A 290 15.07 -0.17 -14.32
CA THR A 290 13.71 -0.71 -14.50
C THR A 290 13.71 -2.23 -14.30
N PRO A 291 12.89 -2.79 -13.39
CA PRO A 291 12.89 -4.22 -13.11
C PRO A 291 12.33 -5.03 -14.27
N ARG A 292 12.76 -6.29 -14.41
CA ARG A 292 12.17 -7.21 -15.38
C ARG A 292 10.99 -7.96 -14.77
N VAL A 293 9.83 -7.88 -15.44
CA VAL A 293 8.57 -8.46 -14.96
C VAL A 293 7.94 -9.33 -16.05
N LYS A 294 7.57 -10.56 -15.73
CA LYS A 294 6.80 -11.40 -16.64
C LYS A 294 5.34 -10.96 -16.67
N ASP A 295 5.00 -10.18 -17.65
CA ASP A 295 3.63 -9.66 -17.81
C ASP A 295 3.11 -9.81 -19.24
N PRO A 296 2.82 -11.02 -19.70
CA PRO A 296 2.36 -11.25 -21.07
C PRO A 296 1.02 -10.56 -21.39
N THR A 297 0.30 -10.13 -20.34
CA THR A 297 -1.01 -9.47 -20.49
C THR A 297 -0.94 -7.96 -20.43
N GLY A 298 0.21 -7.38 -20.08
CA GLY A 298 0.37 -5.96 -19.81
C GLY A 298 -0.39 -5.46 -18.55
N ALA A 299 -0.82 -6.39 -17.70
CA ALA A 299 -1.64 -6.04 -16.53
C ALA A 299 -0.82 -5.33 -15.44
N VAL A 300 0.46 -5.68 -15.29
CA VAL A 300 1.39 -5.01 -14.37
C VAL A 300 1.76 -3.64 -14.92
N LEU A 301 2.09 -3.57 -16.21
CA LEU A 301 2.45 -2.32 -16.88
C LEU A 301 1.36 -1.24 -16.75
N ARG A 302 0.12 -1.62 -17.01
CA ARG A 302 -1.01 -0.68 -16.84
C ARG A 302 -1.17 -0.12 -15.43
N ARG A 303 -0.64 -0.82 -14.42
CA ARG A 303 -0.69 -0.43 -13.01
C ARG A 303 0.58 0.26 -12.53
N ALA A 304 1.67 0.15 -13.26
CA ALA A 304 2.94 0.76 -12.92
C ALA A 304 2.93 2.27 -13.22
N MET A 305 3.55 3.04 -12.33
CA MET A 305 3.93 4.43 -12.52
C MET A 305 5.42 4.55 -12.26
N LEU A 306 6.17 5.01 -13.25
CA LEU A 306 7.62 5.21 -13.13
C LEU A 306 7.92 6.67 -12.84
N ILE A 307 8.74 6.91 -11.82
CA ILE A 307 9.23 8.24 -11.45
C ILE A 307 10.76 8.21 -11.50
N ILE A 308 11.35 9.01 -12.37
CA ILE A 308 12.80 9.05 -12.54
C ILE A 308 13.38 10.08 -11.59
N PHE A 309 14.26 9.62 -10.68
CA PHE A 309 15.12 10.46 -9.87
C PHE A 309 16.43 10.67 -10.63
N ASP A 310 16.61 11.85 -11.18
CA ASP A 310 17.66 12.16 -12.16
C ASP A 310 18.72 13.13 -11.65
N ASN A 311 18.61 13.58 -10.38
CA ASN A 311 19.62 14.43 -9.79
C ASN A 311 20.78 13.60 -9.21
N ASP A 312 21.95 14.22 -9.07
CA ASP A 312 23.17 13.60 -8.55
C ASP A 312 23.53 14.20 -7.18
N PHE A 313 23.61 13.33 -6.16
CA PHE A 313 24.04 13.73 -4.81
C PHE A 313 25.39 13.06 -4.42
N SER A 314 26.20 12.66 -5.39
CA SER A 314 27.54 12.11 -5.16
C SER A 314 28.47 13.11 -4.44
N VAL A 315 29.56 12.58 -3.91
CA VAL A 315 30.56 13.44 -3.23
C VAL A 315 31.12 14.47 -4.20
N GLY A 316 30.96 15.74 -3.84
CA GLY A 316 31.38 16.90 -4.67
C GLY A 316 30.26 17.49 -5.53
N SER A 317 29.10 16.85 -5.61
CA SER A 317 27.95 17.43 -6.31
C SER A 317 27.46 18.70 -5.60
N PRO A 318 27.11 19.77 -6.33
CA PRO A 318 26.52 20.99 -5.77
C PRO A 318 25.14 20.73 -5.12
N ALA A 319 24.43 19.71 -5.57
CA ALA A 319 23.12 19.36 -5.03
C ALA A 319 23.19 18.60 -3.69
N ARG A 320 24.38 18.11 -3.29
CA ARG A 320 24.55 17.33 -2.06
C ARG A 320 24.37 18.18 -0.81
N ASP A 321 23.39 17.82 0.00
CA ASP A 321 23.20 18.39 1.34
C ASP A 321 23.60 17.37 2.43
N ASN A 322 24.76 17.60 3.05
CA ASN A 322 25.27 16.72 4.11
C ASN A 322 24.39 16.72 5.38
N LYS A 323 23.48 17.66 5.53
CA LYS A 323 22.57 17.76 6.68
C LYS A 323 21.16 17.24 6.36
N ILE A 324 20.94 16.72 5.16
CA ILE A 324 19.59 16.31 4.70
C ILE A 324 18.93 15.31 5.67
N LEU A 325 19.67 14.32 6.19
CA LEU A 325 19.16 13.33 7.14
C LEU A 325 18.74 13.92 8.50
N GLN A 326 19.24 15.10 8.86
CA GLN A 326 18.79 15.83 10.03
C GLN A 326 17.55 16.66 9.70
N LYS A 327 17.55 17.35 8.57
CA LYS A 327 16.43 18.18 8.12
C LYS A 327 15.13 17.37 8.01
N ILE A 328 15.14 16.21 7.33
CA ILE A 328 13.94 15.37 7.15
C ILE A 328 13.37 14.77 8.45
N LYS A 329 14.02 15.00 9.61
CA LYS A 329 13.50 14.60 10.93
C LYS A 329 12.78 15.74 11.64
N ASN A 330 13.00 17.00 11.24
CA ASN A 330 12.39 18.13 11.90
C ASN A 330 10.87 18.12 11.70
N GLU A 331 10.17 18.66 12.67
CA GLU A 331 8.70 18.71 12.65
C GLU A 331 8.17 19.55 11.49
N GLU A 332 8.75 20.71 11.26
CA GLU A 332 8.34 21.63 10.19
C GLU A 332 8.41 20.95 8.80
N GLU A 333 9.52 20.27 8.51
CA GLU A 333 9.68 19.56 7.23
C GLU A 333 8.72 18.38 7.11
N ARG A 334 8.42 17.65 8.21
CA ARG A 334 7.45 16.55 8.21
C ARG A 334 6.01 17.05 8.03
N GLU A 335 5.62 18.11 8.75
CA GLU A 335 4.30 18.74 8.57
C GLU A 335 4.15 19.29 7.14
N GLY A 336 5.19 19.92 6.59
CA GLY A 336 5.22 20.39 5.21
C GLY A 336 5.04 19.25 4.22
N LEU A 337 5.71 18.10 4.40
CA LEU A 337 5.54 16.95 3.53
C LEU A 337 4.15 16.33 3.64
N LEU A 338 3.60 16.22 4.86
CA LEU A 338 2.25 15.70 5.05
C LEU A 338 1.22 16.62 4.37
N LYS A 339 1.38 17.94 4.47
CA LYS A 339 0.52 18.89 3.77
C LYS A 339 0.64 18.74 2.25
N LEU A 340 1.84 18.65 1.69
CA LEU A 340 2.04 18.40 0.26
C LEU A 340 1.37 17.08 -0.20
N ALA A 341 1.45 16.03 0.62
CA ALA A 341 0.75 14.77 0.35
C ALA A 341 -0.78 14.95 0.35
N VAL A 342 -1.33 15.72 1.30
CA VAL A 342 -2.78 16.01 1.34
C VAL A 342 -3.22 16.88 0.16
N GLU A 343 -2.41 17.84 -0.25
CA GLU A 343 -2.65 18.64 -1.48
C GLU A 343 -2.59 17.76 -2.73
N GLY A 344 -1.64 16.81 -2.78
CA GLY A 344 -1.57 15.79 -3.83
C GLY A 344 -2.80 14.87 -3.84
N LEU A 345 -3.25 14.44 -2.66
CA LEU A 345 -4.49 13.68 -2.51
C LEU A 345 -5.71 14.43 -3.05
N LYS A 346 -5.79 15.73 -2.75
CA LYS A 346 -6.89 16.58 -3.22
C LYS A 346 -6.94 16.62 -4.74
N ARG A 347 -5.80 16.92 -5.40
CA ARG A 347 -5.71 16.93 -6.87
C ARG A 347 -6.09 15.57 -7.46
N LEU A 348 -5.56 14.49 -6.87
CA LEU A 348 -5.84 13.13 -7.33
C LEU A 348 -7.32 12.76 -7.17
N SER A 349 -7.96 13.15 -6.06
CA SER A 349 -9.38 12.88 -5.79
C SER A 349 -10.31 13.64 -6.73
N GLU A 350 -9.97 14.88 -7.07
CA GLU A 350 -10.73 15.70 -8.00
C GLU A 350 -10.65 15.15 -9.44
N ARG A 351 -9.50 14.62 -9.82
CA ARG A 351 -9.24 14.12 -11.17
C ARG A 351 -9.60 12.64 -11.35
N GLY A 352 -9.37 11.80 -10.33
CA GLY A 352 -9.65 10.36 -10.35
C GLY A 352 -8.59 9.49 -11.04
N TYR A 353 -7.51 10.05 -11.52
CA TYR A 353 -6.39 9.35 -12.17
C TYR A 353 -5.08 10.12 -12.01
N PHE A 354 -3.93 9.44 -12.17
CA PHE A 354 -2.63 10.10 -12.27
C PHE A 354 -2.41 10.65 -13.67
N GLU A 355 -1.96 11.91 -13.76
CA GLU A 355 -1.56 12.47 -15.05
C GLU A 355 -0.32 11.78 -15.60
N GLU A 356 -0.29 11.68 -16.92
CA GLU A 356 0.86 11.18 -17.68
C GLU A 356 1.28 12.26 -18.68
N ASN A 357 2.58 12.55 -18.75
CA ASN A 357 3.18 13.39 -19.76
C ASN A 357 3.98 12.57 -20.77
N GLU A 358 4.54 13.19 -21.80
CA GLU A 358 5.33 12.50 -22.82
C GLU A 358 6.47 11.66 -22.22
N GLU A 359 7.13 12.16 -21.16
CA GLU A 359 8.22 11.45 -20.49
C GLU A 359 7.71 10.20 -19.76
N THR A 360 6.62 10.31 -18.99
CA THR A 360 6.05 9.16 -18.28
C THR A 360 5.53 8.10 -19.23
N ILE A 361 4.90 8.51 -20.33
CA ILE A 361 4.44 7.59 -21.39
C ILE A 361 5.65 6.90 -22.03
N LYS A 362 6.69 7.64 -22.38
CA LYS A 362 7.93 7.08 -22.95
C LYS A 362 8.56 6.06 -21.98
N ASN A 363 8.72 6.42 -20.71
CA ASN A 363 9.29 5.53 -19.70
C ASN A 363 8.48 4.22 -19.57
N LEU A 364 7.16 4.28 -19.67
CA LEU A 364 6.30 3.08 -19.67
C LEU A 364 6.46 2.24 -20.95
N ILE A 365 6.64 2.86 -22.11
CA ILE A 365 6.93 2.17 -23.38
C ILE A 365 8.28 1.48 -23.30
N ASP A 366 9.32 2.17 -22.83
CA ASP A 366 10.67 1.61 -22.65
C ASP A 366 10.61 0.44 -21.63
N PHE A 367 9.85 0.58 -20.55
CA PHE A 367 9.61 -0.50 -19.58
C PHE A 367 8.90 -1.71 -20.23
N ASP A 368 7.90 -1.49 -21.09
CA ASP A 368 7.23 -2.57 -21.82
C ASP A 368 8.18 -3.27 -22.78
N PHE A 369 9.02 -2.53 -23.48
CA PHE A 369 10.00 -3.07 -24.42
C PHE A 369 11.09 -3.88 -23.70
N ASP A 370 11.66 -3.37 -22.60
CA ASP A 370 12.63 -4.09 -21.76
C ASP A 370 12.08 -5.45 -21.27
N ASN A 371 10.76 -5.53 -21.10
CA ASN A 371 10.06 -6.73 -20.63
C ASN A 371 9.47 -7.59 -21.75
N ASN A 372 9.39 -7.08 -22.96
CA ASN A 372 8.80 -7.79 -24.09
C ASN A 372 9.57 -7.55 -25.40
N PRO A 373 10.70 -8.25 -25.60
CA PRO A 373 11.51 -8.10 -26.81
C PRO A 373 10.76 -8.34 -28.11
N ILE A 374 9.62 -9.07 -28.08
CA ILE A 374 8.81 -9.28 -29.29
C ILE A 374 8.10 -7.99 -29.68
N LYS A 375 7.62 -7.22 -28.70
CA LYS A 375 6.96 -5.93 -28.97
C LYS A 375 7.95 -4.90 -29.49
N GLU A 376 9.13 -4.84 -28.89
CA GLU A 376 10.21 -3.94 -29.32
C GLU A 376 10.64 -4.27 -30.77
N PHE A 377 10.89 -5.56 -31.06
CA PHE A 377 11.17 -6.03 -32.40
C PHE A 377 10.08 -5.65 -33.39
N ASP A 378 8.81 -5.88 -33.05
CA ASP A 378 7.69 -5.55 -33.93
C ASP A 378 7.58 -4.04 -34.17
N TYR A 379 7.77 -3.23 -33.13
CA TYR A 379 7.77 -1.78 -33.25
C TYR A 379 8.86 -1.28 -34.21
N GLU A 380 10.11 -1.76 -34.08
CA GLU A 380 11.19 -1.43 -35.01
C GLU A 380 10.88 -1.89 -36.45
N MET A 381 10.36 -3.11 -36.59
CA MET A 381 10.03 -3.63 -37.90
C MET A 381 8.91 -2.85 -38.61
N ARG A 382 7.93 -2.36 -37.86
CA ARG A 382 6.87 -1.47 -38.40
C ARG A 382 7.42 -0.13 -38.85
N THR A 383 8.35 0.42 -38.07
CA THR A 383 9.03 1.69 -38.37
C THR A 383 9.91 1.56 -39.62
N LEU A 384 10.63 0.45 -39.76
CA LEU A 384 11.55 0.20 -40.86
C LEU A 384 10.87 -0.25 -42.18
N LYS A 385 9.73 -0.93 -42.08
CA LYS A 385 9.04 -1.51 -43.24
C LYS A 385 7.67 -0.87 -43.50
N THR A 386 6.66 -1.40 -42.86
CA THR A 386 5.29 -0.88 -42.86
C THR A 386 4.48 -1.64 -41.84
N ASP A 387 3.32 -1.11 -41.47
CA ASP A 387 2.36 -1.85 -40.65
C ASP A 387 1.92 -3.13 -41.40
N GLY A 388 1.82 -4.26 -40.68
CA GLY A 388 1.49 -5.55 -41.26
C GLY A 388 2.62 -6.23 -42.08
N TRP A 389 3.87 -5.84 -41.86
CA TRP A 389 5.06 -6.35 -42.56
C TRP A 389 5.20 -7.89 -42.53
N TYR A 390 4.56 -8.55 -41.59
CA TYR A 390 4.54 -10.00 -41.37
C TYR A 390 3.44 -10.73 -42.14
N ILE A 391 2.47 -10.01 -42.68
CA ILE A 391 1.34 -10.63 -43.42
C ILE A 391 1.86 -11.36 -44.64
N GLY A 392 1.41 -12.59 -44.82
CA GLY A 392 1.85 -13.46 -45.90
C GLY A 392 3.19 -14.14 -45.71
N LYS A 393 3.91 -13.85 -44.62
CA LYS A 393 5.16 -14.54 -44.23
C LYS A 393 4.91 -15.78 -43.41
N THR A 394 5.82 -16.72 -43.49
CA THR A 394 5.81 -17.90 -42.65
C THR A 394 6.32 -17.57 -41.23
N ALA A 395 5.95 -18.40 -40.27
CA ALA A 395 6.47 -18.27 -38.91
C ALA A 395 8.01 -18.40 -38.83
N ASP A 396 8.63 -19.14 -39.79
CA ASP A 396 10.08 -19.28 -39.88
C ASP A 396 10.75 -17.99 -40.35
N GLU A 397 10.21 -17.33 -41.35
CA GLU A 397 10.74 -16.05 -41.85
C GLU A 397 10.68 -14.96 -40.80
N VAL A 398 9.55 -14.86 -40.06
CA VAL A 398 9.37 -13.85 -39.04
C VAL A 398 10.25 -14.16 -37.83
N HIS A 399 10.35 -15.43 -37.40
CA HIS A 399 11.22 -15.85 -36.28
C HIS A 399 12.71 -15.68 -36.64
N SER A 400 13.13 -15.92 -37.86
CA SER A 400 14.48 -15.68 -38.30
C SER A 400 14.85 -14.20 -38.24
N SER A 401 13.94 -13.33 -38.70
CA SER A 401 14.12 -11.87 -38.56
C SER A 401 14.24 -11.44 -37.10
N TYR A 402 13.39 -11.98 -36.21
CA TYR A 402 13.45 -11.75 -34.76
C TYR A 402 14.76 -12.23 -34.15
N SER A 403 15.22 -13.43 -34.51
CA SER A 403 16.45 -14.00 -33.99
C SER A 403 17.68 -13.17 -34.38
N ILE A 404 17.74 -12.67 -35.61
CA ILE A 404 18.81 -11.78 -36.08
C ILE A 404 18.76 -10.44 -35.31
N TRP A 405 17.57 -9.90 -35.13
CA TRP A 405 17.37 -8.67 -34.34
C TRP A 405 17.80 -8.86 -32.88
N CYS A 406 17.43 -9.96 -32.23
CA CYS A 406 17.87 -10.30 -30.87
C CYS A 406 19.39 -10.36 -30.74
N ILE A 407 20.07 -11.02 -31.70
CA ILE A 407 21.54 -11.12 -31.68
C ILE A 407 22.18 -9.74 -31.80
N LYS A 408 21.64 -8.85 -32.63
CA LYS A 408 22.14 -7.47 -32.78
C LYS A 408 21.99 -6.62 -31.51
N ASN A 409 20.99 -6.94 -30.70
CA ASN A 409 20.65 -6.21 -29.46
C ASN A 409 21.11 -6.94 -28.18
N ASP A 410 21.98 -7.95 -28.29
CA ASP A 410 22.46 -8.77 -27.16
C ASP A 410 21.33 -9.42 -26.34
N ILE A 411 20.21 -9.76 -27.00
CA ILE A 411 19.06 -10.41 -26.40
C ILE A 411 19.07 -11.89 -26.77
N ARG A 412 18.80 -12.78 -25.83
CA ARG A 412 18.61 -14.19 -26.12
C ARG A 412 17.25 -14.41 -26.80
N PRO A 413 17.20 -14.92 -28.05
CA PRO A 413 15.93 -15.12 -28.73
C PRO A 413 15.08 -16.21 -28.09
N LEU A 414 13.77 -16.03 -28.07
CA LEU A 414 12.82 -17.08 -27.74
C LEU A 414 12.84 -18.17 -28.82
N GLY A 415 12.67 -19.42 -28.37
CA GLY A 415 12.49 -20.52 -29.32
C GLY A 415 11.23 -20.31 -30.19
N LYS A 416 11.27 -20.74 -31.45
CA LYS A 416 10.25 -20.54 -32.47
C LYS A 416 8.80 -20.77 -31.97
N ARG A 417 8.57 -21.85 -31.23
CA ARG A 417 7.22 -22.18 -30.71
C ARG A 417 6.67 -21.09 -29.80
N ASN A 418 7.48 -20.62 -28.86
CA ASN A 418 7.08 -19.59 -27.90
C ASN A 418 6.94 -18.24 -28.61
N PHE A 419 7.91 -17.86 -29.44
CA PHE A 419 7.83 -16.66 -30.26
C PHE A 419 6.52 -16.62 -31.09
N THR A 420 6.24 -17.68 -31.85
CA THR A 420 5.04 -17.75 -32.69
C THR A 420 3.75 -17.62 -31.87
N LYS A 421 3.70 -18.24 -30.68
CA LYS A 421 2.55 -18.13 -29.78
C LYS A 421 2.35 -16.69 -29.31
N GLU A 422 3.40 -16.03 -28.86
CA GLU A 422 3.34 -14.66 -28.32
C GLU A 422 3.11 -13.62 -29.44
N PHE A 423 3.79 -13.78 -30.57
CA PHE A 423 3.60 -12.92 -31.75
C PHE A 423 2.17 -12.98 -32.29
N LYS A 424 1.58 -14.18 -32.35
CA LYS A 424 0.15 -14.36 -32.71
C LYS A 424 -0.77 -13.66 -31.71
N ALA A 425 -0.50 -13.79 -30.44
CA ALA A 425 -1.31 -13.15 -29.40
C ALA A 425 -1.22 -11.61 -29.48
N LEU A 426 -0.03 -11.07 -29.76
CA LEU A 426 0.21 -9.64 -29.91
C LEU A 426 -0.66 -9.02 -31.02
N HIS A 427 -0.78 -9.70 -32.13
CA HIS A 427 -1.47 -9.20 -33.34
C HIS A 427 -2.86 -9.82 -33.55
N LYS A 428 -3.30 -10.73 -32.70
CA LYS A 428 -4.54 -11.51 -32.87
C LYS A 428 -4.58 -12.26 -34.20
N LEU A 429 -3.44 -12.82 -34.63
CA LEU A 429 -3.28 -13.46 -35.95
C LEU A 429 -3.77 -14.89 -35.96
N GLU A 430 -4.17 -15.34 -37.14
CA GLU A 430 -4.31 -16.73 -37.48
C GLU A 430 -3.17 -17.19 -38.39
N ILE A 431 -2.90 -18.49 -38.43
CA ILE A 431 -2.00 -19.10 -39.39
C ILE A 431 -2.88 -19.86 -40.39
N LYS A 432 -2.88 -19.41 -41.63
CA LYS A 432 -3.63 -20.06 -42.70
C LYS A 432 -2.70 -20.78 -43.65
N GLN A 433 -3.21 -21.89 -44.18
CA GLN A 433 -2.52 -22.67 -45.18
C GLN A 433 -2.72 -22.02 -46.57
N LYS A 434 -1.62 -21.70 -47.24
CA LYS A 434 -1.58 -21.28 -48.64
C LYS A 434 -0.80 -22.27 -49.50
N ARG A 435 -1.07 -22.37 -50.78
CA ARG A 435 -0.25 -23.11 -51.74
C ARG A 435 0.57 -22.11 -52.55
N ILE A 436 1.89 -22.25 -52.49
CA ILE A 436 2.83 -21.48 -53.31
C ILE A 436 3.75 -22.51 -54.00
N ASP A 437 3.87 -22.41 -55.33
CA ASP A 437 4.67 -23.33 -56.17
C ASP A 437 4.37 -24.82 -55.95
N GLY A 438 3.10 -25.14 -55.66
CA GLY A 438 2.65 -26.53 -55.43
C GLY A 438 2.84 -27.03 -53.98
N GLU A 439 3.61 -26.35 -53.16
CA GLU A 439 3.86 -26.70 -51.77
C GLU A 439 2.84 -26.05 -50.83
N ARG A 440 2.52 -26.74 -49.75
CA ARG A 440 1.67 -26.23 -48.64
C ARG A 440 2.52 -25.47 -47.65
N ILE A 441 2.30 -24.18 -47.56
CA ILE A 441 2.96 -23.34 -46.57
C ILE A 441 1.92 -22.72 -45.63
N TYR A 442 2.37 -22.40 -44.41
CA TYR A 442 1.54 -21.78 -43.38
C TYR A 442 2.03 -20.35 -43.11
N VAL A 443 1.19 -19.38 -43.37
CA VAL A 443 1.52 -17.95 -43.29
C VAL A 443 0.63 -17.22 -42.28
N PHE A 444 1.13 -16.12 -41.75
CA PHE A 444 0.36 -15.20 -40.89
C PHE A 444 -0.68 -14.46 -41.76
N GLU A 445 -1.90 -14.36 -41.20
CA GLU A 445 -2.99 -13.63 -41.78
C GLU A 445 -3.83 -12.90 -40.71
#